data_f3518a1813045c0ed28a66cbdea46004
#
_entry.id   f3518a1813045c0ed28a66cbdea46004
#
_cell.length_a   1.000
_cell.length_b   1.000
_cell.length_c   1.000
_cell.angle_alpha   90.00
_cell.angle_beta   90.00
_cell.angle_gamma   90.00
#
_symmetry.space_group_name_H-M   'P 1'
#
loop_
_entity.id
_entity.type
_entity.pdbx_description
1 polymer ?
#
loop_
_entity_poly.entity_id
_entity_poly.type
_entity_poly.pdbx_seq_one_letter_code
_entity_poly.pdbx_strand_id
1 'polypeptide(L)'
;MLDNKKQVNIEDKNCYLLKKLIEKQMETFELKELIGHGSESHVYKSIIKKINKPVTMKIVCNKKHKKNLKEIEIANKLRNKNVINFFGLKNLKGENCDVDCIIMEYSKFGNLRQFQKNFIKSYYMSESTLCYFSYLILNGLKYCHMSKIAHLDIKPQNIIIDDTLNLKIIDFSISIDYRNINRTIKLPYCGTQNYMAPEIINSEVIDINDLEKVDLFSLGVMLYNFAFCSYPYDSNEETNDEQKPQIEEKMNNIMEENKLQYSKYFVNFLKKLLEKDIKKRINIRQAMEDYWINGAKILLEEKEKLNNANIFISYLMFDYFHSFNQYIL
;
A
#
# COMPACT_ATOMS: atom_id res chain seq x y z
N MET A 1 26.03 24.96 -6.32
CA MET A 1 26.73 23.70 -5.97
C MET A 1 27.23 23.62 -4.53
N LEU A 2 26.94 24.58 -3.66
CA LEU A 2 27.42 24.62 -2.27
C LEU A 2 26.41 24.23 -1.19
N ASP A 3 25.12 24.06 -1.55
CA ASP A 3 24.07 23.72 -0.57
C ASP A 3 23.88 22.22 -0.32
N ASN A 4 24.24 21.35 -1.27
CA ASN A 4 24.06 19.90 -1.11
C ASN A 4 25.03 19.24 -0.11
N LYS A 5 26.21 19.83 0.14
CA LYS A 5 27.17 19.26 1.11
C LYS A 5 26.83 19.54 2.57
N LYS A 6 26.07 20.61 2.86
CA LYS A 6 25.62 20.92 4.23
C LYS A 6 24.41 20.12 4.67
N GLN A 7 23.49 19.77 3.75
CA GLN A 7 22.32 18.94 4.06
C GLN A 7 22.71 17.49 4.41
N VAL A 8 23.62 16.88 3.65
CA VAL A 8 24.13 15.52 3.93
C VAL A 8 24.76 15.41 5.32
N ASN A 9 25.48 16.43 5.78
CA ASN A 9 26.12 16.42 7.10
C ASN A 9 25.15 16.59 8.30
N ILE A 10 23.98 17.16 8.10
CA ILE A 10 22.96 17.33 9.16
C ILE A 10 22.12 16.06 9.31
N GLU A 11 21.76 15.40 8.21
CA GLU A 11 21.05 14.11 8.21
C GLU A 11 21.91 13.00 8.84
N ASP A 12 23.19 12.90 8.49
CA ASP A 12 24.14 11.96 9.08
C ASP A 12 24.30 12.16 10.58
N LYS A 13 24.37 13.41 11.05
CA LYS A 13 24.53 13.74 12.46
C LYS A 13 23.29 13.43 13.28
N ASN A 14 22.10 13.69 12.74
CA ASN A 14 20.83 13.35 13.38
C ASN A 14 20.62 11.83 13.43
N CYS A 15 20.96 11.12 12.37
CA CYS A 15 20.91 9.67 12.30
C CYS A 15 21.84 9.02 13.34
N TYR A 16 23.05 9.54 13.53
CA TYR A 16 24.00 9.07 14.53
C TYR A 16 23.51 9.28 15.97
N LEU A 17 22.93 10.45 16.27
CA LEU A 17 22.37 10.77 17.59
C LEU A 17 21.18 9.89 17.93
N LEU A 18 20.27 9.66 16.96
CA LEU A 18 19.15 8.75 17.12
C LEU A 18 19.60 7.31 17.37
N LYS A 19 20.63 6.85 16.67
CA LYS A 19 21.21 5.53 16.87
C LYS A 19 21.75 5.36 18.28
N LYS A 20 22.54 6.31 18.78
CA LYS A 20 23.05 6.31 20.16
C LYS A 20 21.93 6.33 21.20
N LEU A 21 20.89 7.14 20.99
CA LEU A 21 19.74 7.22 21.89
C LEU A 21 19.04 5.85 22.02
N ILE A 22 18.83 5.18 20.89
CA ILE A 22 18.18 3.87 20.86
C ILE A 22 19.05 2.81 21.50
N GLU A 23 20.34 2.76 21.18
CA GLU A 23 21.28 1.81 21.77
C GLU A 23 21.34 1.93 23.31
N LYS A 24 21.26 3.15 23.83
CA LYS A 24 21.27 3.46 25.27
C LYS A 24 19.96 3.09 25.97
N GLN A 25 18.81 3.33 25.35
CA GLN A 25 17.49 3.17 26.01
C GLN A 25 16.71 1.92 25.56
N MET A 26 17.18 1.23 24.51
CA MET A 26 16.59 0.00 23.99
C MET A 26 17.64 -1.09 23.79
N GLU A 27 18.32 -1.48 24.87
CA GLU A 27 19.42 -2.46 24.86
C GLU A 27 19.06 -3.82 24.26
N THR A 28 17.78 -4.18 24.28
CA THR A 28 17.25 -5.41 23.70
C THR A 28 17.21 -5.42 22.17
N PHE A 29 17.39 -4.24 21.53
CA PHE A 29 17.39 -4.08 20.10
C PHE A 29 18.76 -3.68 19.57
N GLU A 30 19.04 -4.06 18.34
CA GLU A 30 20.19 -3.60 17.56
C GLU A 30 19.69 -2.97 16.28
N LEU A 31 19.97 -1.67 16.07
CA LEU A 31 19.70 -1.02 14.80
C LEU A 31 20.71 -1.49 13.75
N LYS A 32 20.23 -1.92 12.59
CA LYS A 32 21.06 -2.36 11.47
C LYS A 32 21.15 -1.28 10.39
N GLU A 33 20.25 -1.30 9.46
CA GLU A 33 20.26 -0.45 8.26
C GLU A 33 19.02 0.44 8.17
N LEU A 34 19.19 1.64 7.61
CA LEU A 34 18.10 2.53 7.25
C LEU A 34 17.43 1.97 5.97
N ILE A 35 16.16 1.56 6.08
CA ILE A 35 15.40 0.95 4.98
C ILE A 35 14.36 1.88 4.37
N GLY A 36 14.13 3.03 5.00
CA GLY A 36 13.20 4.06 4.51
C GLY A 36 13.29 5.34 5.33
N HIS A 37 12.93 6.44 4.71
CA HIS A 37 12.78 7.73 5.38
C HIS A 37 11.55 8.45 4.83
N GLY A 38 10.84 9.12 5.71
CA GLY A 38 9.77 10.06 5.39
C GLY A 38 10.17 11.47 5.83
N SER A 39 9.32 12.47 5.58
CA SER A 39 9.57 13.86 5.98
C SER A 39 9.85 14.03 7.49
N GLU A 40 9.35 13.13 8.33
CA GLU A 40 9.41 13.21 9.79
C GLU A 40 9.71 11.87 10.46
N SER A 41 10.07 10.85 9.71
CA SER A 41 10.31 9.50 10.23
C SER A 41 11.49 8.83 9.56
N HIS A 42 12.20 8.02 10.33
CA HIS A 42 13.25 7.13 9.86
C HIS A 42 12.84 5.68 10.13
N VAL A 43 12.98 4.82 9.15
CA VAL A 43 12.60 3.42 9.23
C VAL A 43 13.84 2.56 9.15
N TYR A 44 14.10 1.80 10.20
CA TYR A 44 15.27 0.93 10.31
C TYR A 44 14.86 -0.54 10.33
N LYS A 45 15.65 -1.38 9.68
CA LYS A 45 15.74 -2.78 10.03
C LYS A 45 16.48 -2.90 11.37
N SER A 46 15.91 -3.65 12.28
CA SER A 46 16.45 -3.85 13.62
C SER A 46 16.39 -5.33 14.00
N ILE A 47 17.20 -5.75 14.93
CA ILE A 47 17.23 -7.13 15.43
C ILE A 47 16.84 -7.15 16.91
N ILE A 48 15.91 -8.01 17.30
CA ILE A 48 15.68 -8.35 18.71
C ILE A 48 16.81 -9.28 19.14
N LYS A 49 17.79 -8.78 19.90
CA LYS A 49 19.05 -9.49 20.22
C LYS A 49 18.82 -10.87 20.85
N LYS A 50 17.88 -10.97 21.81
CA LYS A 50 17.63 -12.22 22.57
C LYS A 50 17.25 -13.41 21.70
N ILE A 51 16.51 -13.17 20.60
CA ILE A 51 15.95 -14.21 19.73
C ILE A 51 16.44 -14.12 18.29
N ASN A 52 17.37 -13.20 18.02
CA ASN A 52 17.92 -12.92 16.69
C ASN A 52 16.85 -12.72 15.61
N LYS A 53 15.70 -12.09 15.97
CA LYS A 53 14.57 -11.90 15.06
C LYS A 53 14.61 -10.51 14.43
N PRO A 54 14.52 -10.38 13.10
CA PRO A 54 14.41 -9.08 12.44
C PRO A 54 13.04 -8.45 12.70
N VAL A 55 13.06 -7.13 12.90
CA VAL A 55 11.89 -6.27 13.06
C VAL A 55 12.13 -4.96 12.33
N THR A 56 11.07 -4.26 11.99
CA THR A 56 11.11 -2.88 11.50
C THR A 56 10.90 -1.94 12.69
N MET A 57 11.73 -0.92 12.80
CA MET A 57 11.60 0.15 13.77
C MET A 57 11.41 1.48 13.06
N LYS A 58 10.18 2.04 13.13
CA LYS A 58 9.84 3.38 12.62
C LYS A 58 10.05 4.38 13.76
N ILE A 59 10.97 5.30 13.59
CA ILE A 59 11.32 6.32 14.58
C ILE A 59 10.73 7.64 14.12
N VAL A 60 9.88 8.24 14.96
CA VAL A 60 9.13 9.46 14.67
C VAL A 60 9.36 10.49 15.76
N CYS A 61 9.55 11.77 15.41
CA CYS A 61 9.62 12.84 16.39
C CYS A 61 8.31 12.93 17.19
N ASN A 62 8.43 13.06 18.53
CA ASN A 62 7.29 12.96 19.46
C ASN A 62 6.29 14.13 19.35
N LYS A 63 6.58 15.19 18.60
CA LYS A 63 5.59 16.26 18.33
C LYS A 63 4.24 15.75 17.84
N LYS A 64 4.21 14.50 17.32
CA LYS A 64 3.01 13.80 16.80
C LYS A 64 2.61 12.59 17.65
N HIS A 65 3.03 12.50 18.90
CA HIS A 65 2.77 11.34 19.77
C HIS A 65 1.31 10.88 19.77
N LYS A 66 0.35 11.79 19.90
CA LYS A 66 -1.09 11.45 19.84
C LYS A 66 -1.49 10.81 18.51
N LYS A 67 -0.92 11.26 17.39
CA LYS A 67 -1.16 10.67 16.06
C LYS A 67 -0.55 9.27 15.95
N ASN A 68 0.65 9.09 16.47
CA ASN A 68 1.35 7.79 16.49
C ASN A 68 0.60 6.78 17.36
N LEU A 69 0.06 7.20 18.50
CA LEU A 69 -0.79 6.35 19.35
C LEU A 69 -2.06 5.93 18.60
N LYS A 70 -2.73 6.84 17.91
CA LYS A 70 -3.93 6.54 17.11
C LYS A 70 -3.63 5.53 15.99
N GLU A 71 -2.51 5.69 15.28
CA GLU A 71 -2.06 4.74 14.24
C GLU A 71 -1.95 3.33 14.82
N ILE A 72 -1.28 3.20 15.98
CA ILE A 72 -1.07 1.92 16.65
C ILE A 72 -2.38 1.34 17.20
N GLU A 73 -3.25 2.17 17.79
CA GLU A 73 -4.56 1.76 18.28
C GLU A 73 -5.43 1.18 17.16
N ILE A 74 -5.43 1.82 16.00
CA ILE A 74 -6.15 1.35 14.81
C ILE A 74 -5.56 0.02 14.38
N ALA A 75 -4.25 -0.05 14.19
CA ALA A 75 -3.60 -1.24 13.68
C ALA A 75 -3.68 -2.44 14.65
N ASN A 76 -3.63 -2.21 15.96
CA ASN A 76 -3.80 -3.27 16.97
C ASN A 76 -5.22 -3.86 17.00
N LYS A 77 -6.23 -3.14 16.51
CA LYS A 77 -7.59 -3.67 16.31
C LYS A 77 -7.67 -4.61 15.11
N LEU A 78 -6.71 -4.50 14.19
CA LEU A 78 -6.68 -5.22 12.92
C LEU A 78 -5.73 -6.42 13.01
N ARG A 79 -6.25 -7.58 13.41
CA ARG A 79 -5.48 -8.84 13.42
C ARG A 79 -5.81 -9.67 12.19
N ASN A 80 -5.10 -9.41 11.09
CA ASN A 80 -5.31 -10.10 9.82
C ASN A 80 -3.95 -10.36 9.14
N LYS A 81 -3.84 -11.48 8.41
CA LYS A 81 -2.60 -11.84 7.69
C LYS A 81 -2.18 -10.81 6.63
N ASN A 82 -3.14 -10.02 6.11
CA ASN A 82 -2.91 -8.99 5.10
C ASN A 82 -2.87 -7.56 5.69
N VAL A 83 -2.67 -7.44 7.01
CA VAL A 83 -2.44 -6.17 7.72
C VAL A 83 -1.17 -6.32 8.56
N ILE A 84 -0.41 -5.24 8.68
CA ILE A 84 0.85 -5.21 9.44
C ILE A 84 0.63 -5.61 10.91
N ASN A 85 1.54 -6.42 11.46
CA ASN A 85 1.56 -6.69 12.89
C ASN A 85 2.45 -5.68 13.60
N PHE A 86 1.86 -4.99 14.58
CA PHE A 86 2.59 -4.14 15.51
C PHE A 86 3.00 -4.92 16.74
N PHE A 87 4.26 -4.75 17.18
CA PHE A 87 4.79 -5.41 18.37
C PHE A 87 4.86 -4.48 19.56
N GLY A 88 4.87 -3.17 19.34
CA GLY A 88 4.87 -2.19 20.42
C GLY A 88 5.27 -0.79 20.02
N LEU A 89 5.09 0.12 20.98
CA LEU A 89 5.55 1.50 20.94
C LEU A 89 6.42 1.75 22.16
N LYS A 90 7.56 2.38 21.98
CA LYS A 90 8.38 2.90 23.07
C LYS A 90 8.68 4.37 22.84
N ASN A 91 8.36 5.19 23.83
CA ASN A 91 8.77 6.59 23.85
C ASN A 91 10.16 6.70 24.48
N LEU A 92 11.07 7.35 23.81
CA LEU A 92 12.44 7.60 24.27
C LEU A 92 12.65 9.07 24.54
N LYS A 93 13.30 9.37 25.67
CA LYS A 93 13.64 10.72 26.06
C LYS A 93 14.97 11.12 25.46
N GLY A 94 14.94 12.15 24.59
CA GLY A 94 16.14 12.72 23.96
C GLY A 94 16.47 14.11 24.53
N GLU A 95 17.71 14.53 24.38
CA GLU A 95 18.16 15.84 24.85
C GLU A 95 17.47 17.00 24.12
N ASN A 96 17.23 16.83 22.81
CA ASN A 96 16.63 17.88 21.96
C ASN A 96 15.15 17.64 21.63
N CYS A 97 14.74 16.37 21.53
CA CYS A 97 13.35 15.98 21.34
C CYS A 97 13.14 14.52 21.77
N ASP A 98 11.97 14.25 22.29
CA ASP A 98 11.51 12.88 22.51
C ASP A 98 11.14 12.24 21.19
N VAL A 99 11.34 10.93 21.07
CA VAL A 99 11.01 10.16 19.89
C VAL A 99 10.13 8.96 20.22
N ASP A 100 9.24 8.63 19.33
CA ASP A 100 8.45 7.41 19.36
C ASP A 100 9.10 6.36 18.47
N CYS A 101 9.41 5.20 19.04
CA CYS A 101 9.89 4.03 18.33
C CYS A 101 8.73 3.04 18.19
N ILE A 102 8.20 2.91 16.98
CA ILE A 102 7.15 1.97 16.62
C ILE A 102 7.82 0.70 16.10
N ILE A 103 7.55 -0.43 16.76
CA ILE A 103 8.14 -1.72 16.43
C ILE A 103 7.10 -2.56 15.72
N MET A 104 7.43 -3.04 14.52
CA MET A 104 6.53 -3.84 13.69
C MET A 104 7.27 -4.96 12.98
N GLU A 105 6.54 -5.85 12.35
CA GLU A 105 7.14 -6.94 11.57
C GLU A 105 8.02 -6.42 10.44
N TYR A 106 9.06 -7.19 10.12
CA TYR A 106 10.01 -6.88 9.05
C TYR A 106 9.59 -7.56 7.75
N SER A 107 9.67 -6.82 6.66
CA SER A 107 9.47 -7.32 5.32
C SER A 107 10.81 -7.48 4.61
N LYS A 108 11.12 -8.70 4.16
CA LYS A 108 12.35 -9.01 3.43
C LYS A 108 12.38 -8.37 2.04
N PHE A 109 11.24 -8.30 1.38
CA PHE A 109 11.13 -7.79 0.01
C PHE A 109 10.78 -6.29 -0.07
N GLY A 110 10.63 -5.64 1.10
CA GLY A 110 10.25 -4.24 1.18
C GLY A 110 8.79 -3.99 0.78
N ASN A 111 8.50 -2.79 0.28
CA ASN A 111 7.17 -2.44 -0.22
C ASN A 111 6.99 -2.79 -1.72
N LEU A 112 5.74 -2.75 -2.19
CA LEU A 112 5.41 -3.09 -3.58
C LEU A 112 6.15 -2.24 -4.62
N ARG A 113 6.45 -0.98 -4.32
CA ARG A 113 7.22 -0.12 -5.24
C ARG A 113 8.67 -0.59 -5.33
N GLN A 114 9.28 -0.96 -4.21
CA GLN A 114 10.63 -1.52 -4.18
C GLN A 114 10.67 -2.89 -4.84
N PHE A 115 9.67 -3.73 -4.59
CA PHE A 115 9.54 -5.04 -5.21
C PHE A 115 9.44 -4.93 -6.74
N GLN A 116 8.56 -4.07 -7.25
CA GLN A 116 8.43 -3.80 -8.68
C GLN A 116 9.79 -3.42 -9.28
N LYS A 117 10.48 -2.45 -8.67
CA LYS A 117 11.77 -1.96 -9.17
C LYS A 117 12.86 -3.03 -9.17
N ASN A 118 12.88 -3.89 -8.14
CA ASN A 118 14.00 -4.82 -7.92
C ASN A 118 13.79 -6.18 -8.59
N PHE A 119 12.55 -6.63 -8.71
CA PHE A 119 12.23 -8.00 -9.12
C PHE A 119 11.44 -8.09 -10.42
N ILE A 120 10.66 -7.08 -10.79
CA ILE A 120 9.91 -7.10 -12.05
C ILE A 120 10.77 -6.46 -13.13
N LYS A 121 11.30 -7.30 -14.04
CA LYS A 121 12.20 -6.87 -15.13
C LYS A 121 11.46 -6.10 -16.23
N SER A 122 10.18 -6.39 -16.44
CA SER A 122 9.35 -5.67 -17.40
C SER A 122 8.80 -4.38 -16.77
N TYR A 123 8.55 -3.38 -17.62
CA TYR A 123 7.89 -2.15 -17.15
C TYR A 123 6.45 -2.43 -16.70
N TYR A 124 5.80 -3.42 -17.30
CA TYR A 124 4.40 -3.77 -17.08
C TYR A 124 4.27 -5.03 -16.25
N MET A 125 3.33 -5.04 -15.30
CA MET A 125 3.09 -6.20 -14.45
C MET A 125 2.14 -7.17 -15.14
N SER A 126 2.41 -8.48 -15.07
CA SER A 126 1.55 -9.50 -15.66
C SER A 126 0.16 -9.51 -15.02
N GLU A 127 -0.85 -9.92 -15.78
CA GLU A 127 -2.24 -9.98 -15.29
C GLU A 127 -2.40 -10.95 -14.12
N SER A 128 -1.69 -12.07 -14.13
CA SER A 128 -1.69 -13.03 -13.03
C SER A 128 -1.14 -12.44 -11.74
N THR A 129 -0.04 -11.68 -11.83
CA THR A 129 0.52 -10.94 -10.67
C THR A 129 -0.45 -9.88 -10.16
N LEU A 130 -1.06 -9.11 -11.07
CA LEU A 130 -2.06 -8.10 -10.72
C LEU A 130 -3.26 -8.72 -10.01
N CYS A 131 -3.76 -9.86 -10.52
CA CYS A 131 -4.87 -10.60 -9.94
C CYS A 131 -4.55 -11.10 -8.52
N TYR A 132 -3.39 -11.75 -8.36
CA TYR A 132 -2.93 -12.27 -7.08
C TYR A 132 -2.76 -11.14 -6.04
N PHE A 133 -2.08 -10.06 -6.41
CA PHE A 133 -1.87 -8.92 -5.52
C PHE A 133 -3.18 -8.22 -5.15
N SER A 134 -4.07 -8.05 -6.13
CA SER A 134 -5.40 -7.46 -5.88
C SER A 134 -6.19 -8.26 -4.86
N TYR A 135 -6.21 -9.58 -4.98
CA TYR A 135 -6.92 -10.45 -4.04
C TYR A 135 -6.38 -10.30 -2.61
N LEU A 136 -5.05 -10.28 -2.43
CA LEU A 136 -4.46 -10.15 -1.10
C LEU A 136 -4.74 -8.78 -0.48
N ILE A 137 -4.66 -7.70 -1.27
CA ILE A 137 -4.96 -6.35 -0.80
C ILE A 137 -6.44 -6.21 -0.45
N LEU A 138 -7.33 -6.72 -1.30
CA LEU A 138 -8.76 -6.73 -1.04
C LEU A 138 -9.13 -7.51 0.23
N ASN A 139 -8.44 -8.62 0.55
CA ASN A 139 -8.63 -9.31 1.81
C ASN A 139 -8.25 -8.44 3.02
N GLY A 140 -7.14 -7.71 2.93
CA GLY A 140 -6.73 -6.75 3.95
C GLY A 140 -7.74 -5.60 4.11
N LEU A 141 -8.15 -4.98 3.00
CA LEU A 141 -9.15 -3.91 2.97
C LEU A 141 -10.51 -4.38 3.50
N LYS A 142 -10.98 -5.56 3.07
CA LYS A 142 -12.21 -6.15 3.60
C LYS A 142 -12.20 -6.22 5.12
N TYR A 143 -11.08 -6.65 5.70
CA TYR A 143 -10.96 -6.73 7.15
C TYR A 143 -10.96 -5.35 7.81
N CYS A 144 -10.26 -4.37 7.23
CA CYS A 144 -10.29 -2.99 7.70
C CYS A 144 -11.72 -2.43 7.69
N HIS A 145 -12.42 -2.57 6.56
CA HIS A 145 -13.76 -2.02 6.37
C HIS A 145 -14.82 -2.72 7.25
N MET A 146 -14.73 -4.03 7.44
CA MET A 146 -15.55 -4.76 8.43
C MET A 146 -15.32 -4.25 9.85
N SER A 147 -14.10 -3.84 10.16
CA SER A 147 -13.72 -3.21 11.44
C SER A 147 -14.07 -1.71 11.50
N LYS A 148 -14.75 -1.17 10.48
CA LYS A 148 -15.10 0.25 10.33
C LYS A 148 -13.87 1.17 10.32
N ILE A 149 -12.84 0.76 9.61
CA ILE A 149 -11.62 1.53 9.40
C ILE A 149 -11.42 1.73 7.90
N ALA A 150 -11.36 3.00 7.45
CA ALA A 150 -10.94 3.40 6.13
C ALA A 150 -9.46 3.80 6.17
N HIS A 151 -8.67 3.30 5.22
CA HIS A 151 -7.21 3.50 5.19
C HIS A 151 -6.81 4.87 4.67
N LEU A 152 -7.40 5.31 3.55
CA LEU A 152 -7.28 6.62 2.88
C LEU A 152 -5.91 6.93 2.23
N ASP A 153 -4.96 6.01 2.24
CA ASP A 153 -3.66 6.18 1.56
C ASP A 153 -3.15 4.87 0.94
N ILE A 154 -4.02 4.16 0.21
CA ILE A 154 -3.64 2.94 -0.49
C ILE A 154 -2.76 3.30 -1.68
N LYS A 155 -1.51 2.82 -1.65
CA LYS A 155 -0.48 3.01 -2.69
C LYS A 155 0.61 1.95 -2.55
N PRO A 156 1.46 1.76 -3.58
CA PRO A 156 2.51 0.72 -3.54
C PRO A 156 3.48 0.84 -2.36
N GLN A 157 3.74 2.05 -1.87
CA GLN A 157 4.63 2.28 -0.73
C GLN A 157 4.04 1.82 0.60
N ASN A 158 2.70 1.74 0.69
CA ASN A 158 1.96 1.34 1.88
C ASN A 158 1.51 -0.13 1.86
N ILE A 159 2.06 -0.92 0.94
CA ILE A 159 1.87 -2.38 0.87
C ILE A 159 3.24 -3.04 0.94
N ILE A 160 3.50 -3.86 1.94
CA ILE A 160 4.74 -4.64 2.05
C ILE A 160 4.52 -6.08 1.64
N ILE A 161 5.61 -6.75 1.27
CA ILE A 161 5.63 -8.17 0.89
C ILE A 161 6.46 -8.94 1.90
N ASP A 162 5.85 -9.89 2.60
CA ASP A 162 6.56 -10.76 3.53
C ASP A 162 7.34 -11.88 2.79
N ASP A 163 8.09 -12.67 3.54
CA ASP A 163 8.94 -13.77 3.03
C ASP A 163 8.13 -14.94 2.44
N THR A 164 6.84 -14.98 2.69
CA THR A 164 5.90 -15.94 2.10
C THR A 164 5.11 -15.37 0.92
N LEU A 165 5.48 -14.19 0.42
CA LEU A 165 4.78 -13.45 -0.64
C LEU A 165 3.33 -13.08 -0.31
N ASN A 166 2.99 -12.97 0.97
CA ASN A 166 1.76 -12.31 1.35
C ASN A 166 1.95 -10.80 1.33
N LEU A 167 0.90 -10.10 0.96
CA LEU A 167 0.86 -8.65 1.01
C LEU A 167 0.21 -8.19 2.31
N LYS A 168 0.77 -7.13 2.88
CA LYS A 168 0.25 -6.53 4.11
C LYS A 168 0.14 -5.02 3.97
N ILE A 169 -1.02 -4.50 4.33
CA ILE A 169 -1.29 -3.07 4.38
C ILE A 169 -0.59 -2.48 5.60
N ILE A 170 0.12 -1.36 5.40
CA ILE A 170 0.85 -0.63 6.43
C ILE A 170 0.46 0.84 6.44
N ASP A 171 0.88 1.58 7.47
CA ASP A 171 0.75 3.04 7.62
C ASP A 171 -0.69 3.56 7.76
N PHE A 172 -1.26 3.33 8.94
CA PHE A 172 -2.59 3.83 9.31
C PHE A 172 -2.60 5.27 9.84
N SER A 173 -1.58 6.06 9.53
CA SER A 173 -1.37 7.40 10.10
C SER A 173 -2.47 8.41 9.79
N ILE A 174 -3.16 8.26 8.64
CA ILE A 174 -4.31 9.10 8.25
C ILE A 174 -5.63 8.34 8.21
N SER A 175 -5.62 7.08 8.61
CA SER A 175 -6.81 6.23 8.63
C SER A 175 -7.86 6.74 9.60
N ILE A 176 -9.11 6.42 9.30
CA ILE A 176 -10.26 6.85 10.09
C ILE A 176 -11.02 5.63 10.61
N ASP A 177 -11.19 5.59 11.94
CA ASP A 177 -12.16 4.74 12.60
C ASP A 177 -13.52 5.44 12.58
N TYR A 178 -14.45 4.93 11.78
CA TYR A 178 -15.74 5.57 11.53
C TYR A 178 -16.93 4.93 12.26
N ARG A 179 -16.66 4.09 13.29
CA ARG A 179 -17.73 3.43 14.08
C ARG A 179 -18.65 4.41 14.76
N ASN A 180 -18.13 5.58 15.16
CA ASN A 180 -18.87 6.60 15.89
C ASN A 180 -19.31 7.80 15.02
N ILE A 181 -19.22 7.65 13.70
CA ILE A 181 -19.68 8.66 12.74
C ILE A 181 -21.09 8.28 12.30
N ASN A 182 -22.07 9.19 12.50
CA ASN A 182 -23.47 8.82 12.38
C ASN A 182 -23.92 8.55 10.93
N ARG A 183 -23.71 9.50 9.99
CA ARG A 183 -24.26 9.40 8.66
C ARG A 183 -23.30 9.80 7.54
N THR A 184 -22.69 10.94 7.68
CA THR A 184 -21.83 11.51 6.65
C THR A 184 -20.55 12.05 7.24
N ILE A 185 -19.50 12.12 6.42
CA ILE A 185 -18.21 12.71 6.77
C ILE A 185 -17.71 13.60 5.62
N LYS A 186 -17.07 14.70 5.96
CA LYS A 186 -16.26 15.47 5.04
C LYS A 186 -14.80 15.27 5.42
N LEU A 187 -14.04 14.65 4.53
CA LEU A 187 -12.62 14.44 4.77
C LEU A 187 -11.82 15.67 4.32
N PRO A 188 -10.73 16.01 5.04
CA PRO A 188 -9.79 16.98 4.53
C PRO A 188 -9.08 16.42 3.28
N TYR A 189 -8.47 17.28 2.50
CA TYR A 189 -7.56 16.86 1.44
C TYR A 189 -6.41 16.04 2.06
N CYS A 190 -6.44 14.73 1.90
CA CYS A 190 -5.53 13.80 2.55
C CYS A 190 -5.21 12.59 1.65
N GLY A 191 -4.06 12.00 1.88
CA GLY A 191 -3.55 10.90 1.07
C GLY A 191 -2.48 11.37 0.08
N THR A 192 -2.16 10.50 -0.89
CA THR A 192 -1.16 10.76 -1.92
C THR A 192 -1.85 11.18 -3.21
N GLN A 193 -1.57 12.40 -3.69
CA GLN A 193 -2.30 13.09 -4.76
C GLN A 193 -2.70 12.19 -5.93
N ASN A 194 -1.76 11.46 -6.53
CA ASN A 194 -2.04 10.63 -7.70
C ASN A 194 -2.97 9.44 -7.44
N TYR A 195 -3.19 9.06 -6.17
CA TYR A 195 -4.03 7.92 -5.77
C TYR A 195 -5.35 8.34 -5.12
N MET A 196 -5.55 9.65 -4.91
CA MET A 196 -6.77 10.18 -4.27
C MET A 196 -8.00 9.96 -5.12
N ALA A 197 -9.09 9.58 -4.48
CA ALA A 197 -10.39 9.51 -5.10
C ALA A 197 -10.97 10.93 -5.36
N PRO A 198 -11.79 11.11 -6.42
CA PRO A 198 -12.35 12.41 -6.79
C PRO A 198 -13.07 13.12 -5.64
N GLU A 199 -13.84 12.39 -4.86
CA GLU A 199 -14.58 12.94 -3.71
C GLU A 199 -13.67 13.51 -2.60
N ILE A 200 -12.42 13.03 -2.49
CA ILE A 200 -11.42 13.59 -1.58
C ILE A 200 -10.82 14.86 -2.16
N ILE A 201 -10.49 14.84 -3.46
CA ILE A 201 -9.93 16.01 -4.17
C ILE A 201 -10.93 17.17 -4.13
N ASN A 202 -12.21 16.89 -4.39
CA ASN A 202 -13.29 17.88 -4.41
C ASN A 202 -13.80 18.25 -3.01
N SER A 203 -13.27 17.63 -1.95
CA SER A 203 -13.74 17.82 -0.58
C SER A 203 -15.25 17.62 -0.42
N GLU A 204 -15.78 16.56 -1.03
CA GLU A 204 -17.21 16.24 -0.99
C GLU A 204 -17.64 15.66 0.35
N VAL A 205 -18.95 15.71 0.61
CA VAL A 205 -19.56 15.05 1.77
C VAL A 205 -19.88 13.61 1.39
N ILE A 206 -19.27 12.66 2.07
CA ILE A 206 -19.33 11.22 1.79
C ILE A 206 -20.32 10.57 2.78
N ASP A 207 -21.24 9.75 2.26
CA ASP A 207 -22.05 8.86 3.10
C ASP A 207 -21.14 7.79 3.71
N ILE A 208 -21.31 7.51 5.00
CA ILE A 208 -20.45 6.58 5.73
C ILE A 208 -20.47 5.16 5.14
N ASN A 209 -21.56 4.78 4.48
CA ASN A 209 -21.67 3.47 3.83
C ASN A 209 -20.87 3.38 2.53
N ASP A 210 -20.46 4.51 1.96
CA ASP A 210 -19.64 4.58 0.76
C ASP A 210 -18.15 4.84 1.06
N LEU A 211 -17.80 5.15 2.32
CA LEU A 211 -16.44 5.56 2.70
C LEU A 211 -15.37 4.50 2.33
N GLU A 212 -15.71 3.23 2.40
CA GLU A 212 -14.81 2.13 1.99
C GLU A 212 -14.40 2.20 0.50
N LYS A 213 -15.26 2.81 -0.34
CA LYS A 213 -15.03 2.91 -1.79
C LYS A 213 -13.92 3.89 -2.16
N VAL A 214 -13.51 4.76 -1.24
CA VAL A 214 -12.33 5.62 -1.38
C VAL A 214 -11.07 4.78 -1.52
N ASP A 215 -10.89 3.77 -0.66
CA ASP A 215 -9.74 2.87 -0.71
C ASP A 215 -9.75 2.01 -1.98
N LEU A 216 -10.92 1.63 -2.48
CA LEU A 216 -11.08 0.85 -3.71
C LEU A 216 -10.70 1.66 -4.96
N PHE A 217 -11.00 2.96 -4.99
CA PHE A 217 -10.52 3.83 -6.06
C PHE A 217 -8.99 3.89 -6.08
N SER A 218 -8.37 4.10 -4.91
CA SER A 218 -6.90 4.15 -4.77
C SER A 218 -6.25 2.82 -5.20
N LEU A 219 -6.87 1.69 -4.88
CA LEU A 219 -6.47 0.37 -5.40
C LEU A 219 -6.56 0.33 -6.93
N GLY A 220 -7.65 0.82 -7.52
CA GLY A 220 -7.81 0.93 -8.98
C GLY A 220 -6.69 1.73 -9.63
N VAL A 221 -6.34 2.89 -9.07
CA VAL A 221 -5.22 3.71 -9.56
C VAL A 221 -3.89 2.96 -9.47
N MET A 222 -3.67 2.23 -8.38
CA MET A 222 -2.45 1.44 -8.20
C MET A 222 -2.34 0.33 -9.24
N LEU A 223 -3.41 -0.40 -9.51
CA LEU A 223 -3.45 -1.45 -10.52
C LEU A 223 -3.26 -0.89 -11.93
N TYR A 224 -3.89 0.24 -12.23
CA TYR A 224 -3.69 0.95 -13.49
C TYR A 224 -2.22 1.32 -13.68
N ASN A 225 -1.59 1.88 -12.64
CA ASN A 225 -0.17 2.27 -12.72
C ASN A 225 0.76 1.06 -12.93
N PHE A 226 0.47 -0.08 -12.32
CA PHE A 226 1.25 -1.31 -12.53
C PHE A 226 1.03 -1.94 -13.91
N ALA A 227 -0.20 -1.83 -14.44
CA ALA A 227 -0.54 -2.38 -15.75
C ALA A 227 -0.08 -1.49 -16.92
N PHE A 228 -0.09 -0.16 -16.77
CA PHE A 228 0.08 0.77 -17.88
C PHE A 228 1.21 1.78 -17.68
N CYS A 229 1.96 1.71 -16.58
CA CYS A 229 3.08 2.62 -16.22
C CYS A 229 2.70 4.12 -16.26
N SER A 230 1.42 4.44 -16.17
CA SER A 230 0.86 5.79 -16.19
C SER A 230 -0.25 5.91 -15.15
N TYR A 231 -0.81 7.10 -14.98
CA TYR A 231 -1.95 7.31 -14.10
C TYR A 231 -3.24 7.44 -14.92
N PRO A 232 -4.41 6.98 -14.38
CA PRO A 232 -5.67 7.02 -15.12
C PRO A 232 -6.14 8.45 -15.39
N TYR A 233 -5.83 9.37 -14.47
CA TYR A 233 -6.21 10.78 -14.52
C TYR A 233 -4.97 11.65 -14.30
N ASP A 234 -4.82 12.70 -15.11
CA ASP A 234 -3.73 13.65 -14.97
C ASP A 234 -4.10 14.73 -13.95
N SER A 235 -3.24 14.92 -12.95
CA SER A 235 -3.45 15.88 -11.86
C SER A 235 -3.37 17.36 -12.29
N ASN A 236 -2.91 17.64 -13.50
CA ASN A 236 -2.65 19.00 -14.02
C ASN A 236 -3.57 19.43 -15.16
N GLU A 237 -4.54 18.63 -15.56
CA GLU A 237 -5.42 18.98 -16.66
C GLU A 237 -6.73 19.63 -16.19
N GLU A 238 -6.81 20.95 -16.30
CA GLU A 238 -8.05 21.75 -16.20
C GLU A 238 -8.96 21.62 -17.45
N THR A 239 -8.99 20.48 -18.12
CA THR A 239 -9.79 20.34 -19.33
C THR A 239 -11.22 19.90 -19.01
N ASN A 240 -12.20 20.54 -19.69
CA ASN A 240 -13.62 20.19 -19.63
C ASN A 240 -13.83 18.68 -19.83
N ASP A 241 -14.58 18.06 -18.95
CA ASP A 241 -14.81 16.58 -18.86
C ASP A 241 -15.35 15.96 -20.17
N GLU A 242 -15.95 16.75 -21.05
CA GLU A 242 -16.60 16.27 -22.30
C GLU A 242 -15.63 15.89 -23.42
N GLN A 243 -14.35 16.27 -23.35
CA GLN A 243 -13.34 15.99 -24.40
C GLN A 243 -12.29 14.96 -24.01
N LYS A 244 -12.36 14.38 -22.79
CA LYS A 244 -11.38 13.39 -22.34
C LYS A 244 -11.76 12.01 -22.87
N PRO A 245 -10.81 11.25 -23.45
CA PRO A 245 -11.06 9.87 -23.81
C PRO A 245 -11.56 9.10 -22.59
N GLN A 246 -12.57 8.28 -22.78
CA GLN A 246 -13.05 7.40 -21.71
C GLN A 246 -11.87 6.53 -21.24
N ILE A 247 -11.83 6.20 -19.96
CA ILE A 247 -10.74 5.41 -19.36
C ILE A 247 -10.46 4.12 -20.15
N GLU A 248 -11.47 3.52 -20.74
CA GLU A 248 -11.35 2.32 -21.56
C GLU A 248 -10.61 2.59 -22.88
N GLU A 249 -10.90 3.69 -23.55
CA GLU A 249 -10.19 4.12 -24.77
C GLU A 249 -8.71 4.38 -24.46
N LYS A 250 -8.43 5.06 -23.35
CA LYS A 250 -7.04 5.28 -22.88
C LYS A 250 -6.30 3.94 -22.63
N MET A 251 -6.96 2.98 -21.99
CA MET A 251 -6.37 1.65 -21.77
C MET A 251 -6.12 0.91 -23.09
N ASN A 252 -7.09 0.93 -24.02
CA ASN A 252 -6.97 0.26 -25.32
C ASN A 252 -5.82 0.85 -26.15
N ASN A 253 -5.70 2.17 -26.21
CA ASN A 253 -4.62 2.84 -26.91
C ASN A 253 -3.25 2.43 -26.36
N ILE A 254 -3.08 2.41 -25.02
CA ILE A 254 -1.83 1.99 -24.39
C ILE A 254 -1.54 0.50 -24.68
N MET A 255 -2.57 -0.36 -24.66
CA MET A 255 -2.41 -1.79 -24.98
C MET A 255 -1.97 -1.99 -26.44
N GLU A 256 -2.56 -1.28 -27.39
CA GLU A 256 -2.18 -1.36 -28.80
C GLU A 256 -0.77 -0.85 -29.04
N GLU A 257 -0.42 0.35 -28.54
CA GLU A 257 0.90 0.96 -28.68
C GLU A 257 2.03 0.08 -28.12
N ASN A 258 1.80 -0.57 -26.98
CA ASN A 258 2.81 -1.35 -26.26
C ASN A 258 2.66 -2.86 -26.48
N LYS A 259 1.74 -3.30 -27.32
CA LYS A 259 1.44 -4.74 -27.60
C LYS A 259 1.12 -5.52 -26.34
N LEU A 260 0.42 -4.89 -25.39
CA LEU A 260 -0.02 -5.52 -24.14
C LEU A 260 -1.32 -6.29 -24.36
N GLN A 261 -1.44 -7.43 -23.69
CA GLN A 261 -2.63 -8.28 -23.76
C GLN A 261 -3.19 -8.49 -22.34
N TYR A 262 -4.07 -7.60 -21.92
CA TYR A 262 -4.88 -7.80 -20.72
C TYR A 262 -6.27 -8.27 -21.11
N SER A 263 -6.84 -9.17 -20.29
CA SER A 263 -8.17 -9.69 -20.55
C SER A 263 -9.26 -8.62 -20.38
N LYS A 264 -10.37 -8.79 -21.08
CA LYS A 264 -11.57 -7.96 -20.88
C LYS A 264 -12.07 -7.97 -19.43
N TYR A 265 -11.80 -9.05 -18.69
CA TYR A 265 -12.21 -9.19 -17.29
C TYR A 265 -11.42 -8.26 -16.39
N PHE A 266 -10.09 -8.17 -16.60
CA PHE A 266 -9.23 -7.19 -15.89
C PHE A 266 -9.65 -5.75 -16.21
N VAL A 267 -9.82 -5.42 -17.50
CA VAL A 267 -10.23 -4.08 -17.93
C VAL A 267 -11.57 -3.69 -17.30
N ASN A 268 -12.55 -4.59 -17.30
CA ASN A 268 -13.84 -4.35 -16.66
C ASN A 268 -13.76 -4.19 -15.14
N PHE A 269 -12.95 -4.99 -14.47
CA PHE A 269 -12.72 -4.86 -13.03
C PHE A 269 -12.09 -3.51 -12.69
N LEU A 270 -11.09 -3.10 -13.46
CA LEU A 270 -10.40 -1.84 -13.28
C LEU A 270 -11.34 -0.64 -13.48
N LYS A 271 -12.22 -0.68 -14.49
CA LYS A 271 -13.27 0.34 -14.71
C LYS A 271 -14.20 0.47 -13.51
N LYS A 272 -14.62 -0.65 -12.89
CA LYS A 272 -15.51 -0.65 -11.71
C LYS A 272 -14.83 -0.01 -10.49
N LEU A 273 -13.51 -0.19 -10.32
CA LEU A 273 -12.73 0.46 -9.26
C LEU A 273 -12.55 1.95 -9.52
N LEU A 274 -12.27 2.35 -10.78
CA LEU A 274 -11.99 3.72 -11.20
C LEU A 274 -13.25 4.55 -11.52
N GLU A 275 -14.45 4.03 -11.23
CA GLU A 275 -15.68 4.79 -11.36
C GLU A 275 -15.62 6.08 -10.51
N LYS A 276 -15.82 7.23 -11.17
CA LYS A 276 -15.72 8.54 -10.53
C LYS A 276 -16.88 8.78 -9.55
N ASP A 277 -18.09 8.37 -9.94
CA ASP A 277 -19.27 8.47 -9.08
C ASP A 277 -19.18 7.42 -7.96
N ILE A 278 -18.91 7.87 -6.73
CA ILE A 278 -18.77 6.98 -5.56
C ILE A 278 -20.03 6.11 -5.35
N LYS A 279 -21.23 6.57 -5.75
CA LYS A 279 -22.47 5.80 -5.61
C LYS A 279 -22.48 4.60 -6.56
N LYS A 280 -21.92 4.73 -7.76
CA LYS A 280 -21.84 3.68 -8.78
C LYS A 280 -20.61 2.79 -8.62
N ARG A 281 -19.56 3.30 -7.96
CA ARG A 281 -18.32 2.55 -7.73
C ARG A 281 -18.60 1.26 -6.96
N ILE A 282 -17.93 0.19 -7.38
CA ILE A 282 -17.98 -1.12 -6.74
C ILE A 282 -17.62 -1.03 -5.24
N ASN A 283 -18.31 -1.78 -4.40
CA ASN A 283 -17.97 -1.92 -2.97
C ASN A 283 -17.06 -3.14 -2.73
N ILE A 284 -16.56 -3.29 -1.51
CA ILE A 284 -15.59 -4.35 -1.17
C ILE A 284 -16.17 -5.75 -1.37
N ARG A 285 -17.46 -5.98 -1.09
CA ARG A 285 -18.12 -7.27 -1.30
C ARG A 285 -18.17 -7.60 -2.79
N GLN A 286 -18.66 -6.68 -3.61
CA GLN A 286 -18.73 -6.84 -5.06
C GLN A 286 -17.33 -7.05 -5.67
N ALA A 287 -16.31 -6.33 -5.18
CA ALA A 287 -14.93 -6.50 -5.64
C ALA A 287 -14.38 -7.89 -5.34
N MET A 288 -14.68 -8.46 -4.15
CA MET A 288 -14.25 -9.80 -3.76
C MET A 288 -15.00 -10.93 -4.51
N GLU A 289 -16.21 -10.64 -4.99
CA GLU A 289 -17.07 -11.57 -5.75
C GLU A 289 -16.86 -11.43 -7.28
N ASP A 290 -16.02 -10.45 -7.72
CA ASP A 290 -15.76 -10.23 -9.14
C ASP A 290 -15.11 -11.45 -9.81
N TYR A 291 -15.54 -11.71 -11.06
CA TYR A 291 -15.09 -12.87 -11.82
C TYR A 291 -13.56 -12.90 -12.00
N TRP A 292 -12.96 -11.73 -12.28
CA TRP A 292 -11.51 -11.63 -12.45
C TRP A 292 -10.76 -11.99 -11.16
N ILE A 293 -11.24 -11.53 -10.01
CA ILE A 293 -10.63 -11.83 -8.70
C ILE A 293 -10.73 -13.31 -8.33
N ASN A 294 -11.74 -14.04 -8.83
CA ASN A 294 -11.83 -15.48 -8.58
C ASN A 294 -10.64 -16.26 -9.17
N GLY A 295 -10.01 -15.78 -10.24
CA GLY A 295 -8.78 -16.36 -10.77
C GLY A 295 -7.63 -16.41 -9.77
N ALA A 296 -7.57 -15.50 -8.79
CA ALA A 296 -6.55 -15.51 -7.75
C ALA A 296 -6.62 -16.74 -6.84
N LYS A 297 -7.76 -17.41 -6.72
CA LYS A 297 -7.89 -18.64 -5.92
C LYS A 297 -7.05 -19.77 -6.50
N ILE A 298 -7.01 -19.89 -7.81
CA ILE A 298 -6.18 -20.87 -8.53
C ILE A 298 -4.71 -20.59 -8.26
N LEU A 299 -4.30 -19.30 -8.33
CA LEU A 299 -2.92 -18.89 -8.05
C LEU A 299 -2.50 -19.17 -6.59
N LEU A 300 -3.44 -19.09 -5.64
CA LEU A 300 -3.17 -19.44 -4.24
C LEU A 300 -2.94 -20.95 -4.06
N GLU A 301 -3.76 -21.77 -4.72
CA GLU A 301 -3.59 -23.24 -4.70
C GLU A 301 -2.25 -23.65 -5.31
N GLU A 302 -1.84 -23.04 -6.42
CA GLU A 302 -0.54 -23.26 -7.03
C GLU A 302 0.61 -22.83 -6.11
N LYS A 303 0.47 -21.66 -5.43
CA LYS A 303 1.46 -21.21 -4.45
C LYS A 303 1.65 -22.24 -3.32
N GLU A 304 0.55 -22.79 -2.78
CA GLU A 304 0.60 -23.80 -1.73
C GLU A 304 1.28 -25.09 -2.20
N LYS A 305 1.03 -25.53 -3.44
CA LYS A 305 1.68 -26.69 -4.04
C LYS A 305 3.19 -26.50 -4.22
N LEU A 306 3.63 -25.31 -4.65
CA LEU A 306 5.04 -25.03 -4.94
C LEU A 306 5.90 -24.92 -3.67
N ASN A 307 5.33 -24.59 -2.53
CA ASN A 307 5.98 -24.47 -1.22
C ASN A 307 7.34 -23.74 -1.22
N ASN A 308 7.59 -22.89 -2.23
CA ASN A 308 8.83 -22.14 -2.42
C ASN A 308 8.54 -20.77 -3.04
N ALA A 309 8.78 -19.70 -2.25
CA ALA A 309 8.51 -18.33 -2.66
C ALA A 309 9.27 -17.92 -3.95
N ASN A 310 10.52 -18.33 -4.12
CA ASN A 310 11.31 -17.97 -5.30
C ASN A 310 10.77 -18.62 -6.58
N ILE A 311 10.31 -19.87 -6.49
CA ILE A 311 9.68 -20.57 -7.62
C ILE A 311 8.36 -19.90 -7.94
N PHE A 312 7.56 -19.53 -6.93
CA PHE A 312 6.30 -18.85 -7.16
C PHE A 312 6.48 -17.42 -7.71
N ILE A 313 7.54 -16.68 -7.29
CA ILE A 313 7.91 -15.40 -7.93
C ILE A 313 8.20 -15.63 -9.41
N SER A 314 9.01 -16.65 -9.74
CA SER A 314 9.28 -16.99 -11.13
C SER A 314 8.01 -17.35 -11.89
N TYR A 315 7.10 -18.10 -11.26
CA TYR A 315 5.80 -18.45 -11.83
C TYR A 315 4.93 -17.22 -12.12
N LEU A 316 4.85 -16.26 -11.21
CA LEU A 316 4.12 -15.00 -11.41
C LEU A 316 4.78 -14.11 -12.47
N MET A 317 6.11 -14.16 -12.62
CA MET A 317 6.86 -13.32 -13.57
C MET A 317 6.94 -13.91 -14.98
N PHE A 318 6.96 -15.23 -15.11
CA PHE A 318 6.87 -15.92 -16.38
C PHE A 318 5.41 -16.04 -16.76
N ASP A 319 4.96 -15.20 -17.70
CA ASP A 319 3.61 -15.21 -18.26
C ASP A 319 3.19 -16.62 -18.71
N TYR A 320 2.54 -17.35 -17.83
CA TYR A 320 1.69 -18.47 -18.22
C TYR A 320 0.33 -17.94 -18.72
N PHE A 321 0.36 -16.95 -19.61
CA PHE A 321 -0.83 -16.34 -20.21
C PHE A 321 -1.69 -17.39 -20.94
N HIS A 322 -1.11 -18.48 -21.41
CA HIS A 322 -1.86 -19.57 -22.04
C HIS A 322 -2.70 -20.38 -21.05
N SER A 323 -2.26 -20.53 -19.80
CA SER A 323 -3.01 -21.28 -18.79
C SER A 323 -4.07 -20.46 -18.08
N PHE A 324 -3.83 -19.19 -17.83
CA PHE A 324 -4.82 -18.33 -17.14
C PHE A 324 -6.12 -18.18 -17.94
N ASN A 325 -6.00 -18.04 -19.26
CA ASN A 325 -7.17 -18.04 -20.15
C ASN A 325 -7.86 -19.41 -20.30
N GLN A 326 -7.15 -20.53 -20.09
CA GLN A 326 -7.74 -21.88 -20.14
C GLN A 326 -8.54 -22.24 -18.88
N TYR A 327 -8.22 -21.64 -17.72
CA TYR A 327 -8.93 -21.90 -16.46
C TYR A 327 -10.09 -20.92 -16.20
N ILE A 328 -10.18 -19.84 -16.98
CA ILE A 328 -11.23 -18.82 -16.87
C ILE A 328 -12.31 -18.99 -17.96
N LEU A 329 -12.06 -19.77 -19.02
CA LEU A 329 -13.04 -20.20 -20.02
C LEU A 329 -13.65 -21.53 -19.63
#